data_f5ec9509f403fa102d082242d8e673f0
#
_entry.id   f5ec9509f403fa102d082242d8e673f0
#
_cell.length_a   1.000
_cell.length_b   1.000
_cell.length_c   1.000
_cell.angle_alpha   90.00
_cell.angle_beta   90.00
_cell.angle_gamma   90.00
#
_symmetry.space_group_name_H-M   'P 1'
#
loop_
_entity.id
_entity.type
_entity.pdbx_description
1 polymer ?
#
loop_
_entity_poly.entity_id
_entity_poly.type
_entity_poly.pdbx_seq_one_letter_code
_entity_poly.pdbx_strand_id
1 'polypeptide(L)'
;AASMGKVILVNDPEDDDRVVHHHDSLLRIRALLAVPMFFRKRFLGVIAVANPADGMGFTDTDVSLVSSLAEQAALAIHNADQINLQMERQRLDLDLSLAANIQGMLLPSKLPHVPGLDLSAMYQPAQQVGGDMFNVIELPEGMVGVAIADVSGKGIAASLLMAICQTSFEHLARNGDGPVEVLMGMNAEIIDEIRADMFVTMLYAIIDPTDETIRIARAGHEQPVLLTVSHDNQPLNCRTVYSEGMALGMVPGEVFGAVIEEITVPFRAGDIF
;
A
#
# COMPACT_ATOMS: atom_id res chain seq x y z
N ALA A 1 -30.46 32.34 3.79
CA ALA A 1 -29.43 32.14 4.80
C ALA A 1 -28.19 31.44 4.17
N ALA A 2 -28.37 30.31 3.52
CA ALA A 2 -27.27 29.55 2.96
C ALA A 2 -26.41 30.34 1.96
N SER A 3 -27.01 30.96 0.97
CA SER A 3 -26.29 31.70 -0.10
C SER A 3 -25.67 33.02 0.39
N MET A 4 -26.21 33.62 1.43
CA MET A 4 -25.76 34.92 1.95
C MET A 4 -24.86 34.78 3.19
N GLY A 5 -24.84 33.62 3.84
CA GLY A 5 -24.11 33.42 5.10
C GLY A 5 -24.63 34.28 6.26
N LYS A 6 -25.88 34.79 6.19
CA LYS A 6 -26.46 35.67 7.15
C LYS A 6 -27.77 35.11 7.71
N VAL A 7 -28.10 35.50 8.94
CA VAL A 7 -29.40 35.22 9.54
C VAL A 7 -30.50 35.89 8.71
N ILE A 8 -31.57 35.13 8.46
CA ILE A 8 -32.79 35.63 7.81
C ILE A 8 -33.91 35.55 8.82
N LEU A 9 -34.47 36.69 9.15
CA LEU A 9 -35.67 36.86 9.94
C LEU A 9 -36.78 37.43 9.05
N VAL A 10 -37.93 36.76 9.00
CA VAL A 10 -39.15 37.20 8.27
C VAL A 10 -40.34 37.00 9.18
N ASN A 11 -40.95 38.09 9.59
CA ASN A 11 -42.16 38.09 10.43
C ASN A 11 -43.45 38.33 9.62
N ASP A 12 -43.30 38.71 8.35
CA ASP A 12 -44.39 38.82 7.40
C ASP A 12 -43.93 38.23 6.04
N PRO A 13 -44.14 36.93 5.83
CA PRO A 13 -43.66 36.24 4.62
C PRO A 13 -44.52 36.55 3.39
N GLU A 14 -45.72 37.09 3.52
CA GLU A 14 -46.60 37.39 2.36
C GLU A 14 -46.04 38.53 1.51
N ASP A 15 -45.28 39.45 2.11
CA ASP A 15 -44.65 40.60 1.44
C ASP A 15 -43.12 40.44 1.25
N ASP A 16 -42.54 39.26 1.54
CA ASP A 16 -41.09 39.06 1.45
C ASP A 16 -40.69 38.17 0.29
N ASP A 17 -40.08 38.76 -0.75
CA ASP A 17 -39.61 38.07 -1.96
C ASP A 17 -38.58 36.95 -1.70
N ARG A 18 -38.01 36.83 -0.51
CA ARG A 18 -37.10 35.78 -0.09
C ARG A 18 -37.80 34.49 0.27
N VAL A 19 -39.11 34.51 0.46
CA VAL A 19 -39.92 33.34 0.83
C VAL A 19 -40.68 32.82 -0.39
N VAL A 20 -40.44 31.59 -0.74
CA VAL A 20 -41.15 30.91 -1.80
C VAL A 20 -42.41 30.25 -1.23
N HIS A 21 -43.55 30.68 -1.71
CA HIS A 21 -44.84 30.11 -1.33
C HIS A 21 -45.17 28.93 -2.22
N HIS A 22 -45.38 27.76 -1.63
CA HIS A 22 -45.91 26.58 -2.31
C HIS A 22 -47.42 26.50 -2.06
N HIS A 23 -48.24 26.60 -3.08
CA HIS A 23 -49.71 26.61 -2.98
C HIS A 23 -50.31 25.31 -2.41
N ASP A 24 -49.57 24.20 -2.46
CA ASP A 24 -50.02 22.88 -1.96
C ASP A 24 -49.45 22.51 -0.57
N SER A 25 -48.86 23.47 0.16
CA SER A 25 -48.28 23.19 1.47
C SER A 25 -49.34 23.20 2.57
N LEU A 26 -49.48 22.10 3.29
CA LEU A 26 -50.29 21.97 4.49
C LEU A 26 -49.82 22.89 5.63
N LEU A 27 -48.63 23.45 5.51
CA LEU A 27 -48.00 24.31 6.50
C LEU A 27 -47.95 25.76 5.99
N ARG A 28 -48.85 26.63 6.52
CA ARG A 28 -48.78 28.06 6.25
C ARG A 28 -47.74 28.70 7.16
N ILE A 29 -46.64 29.18 6.55
CA ILE A 29 -45.59 29.90 7.25
C ILE A 29 -46.09 31.33 7.53
N ARG A 30 -46.15 31.74 8.81
CA ARG A 30 -46.51 33.08 9.27
C ARG A 30 -45.30 33.90 9.76
N ALA A 31 -44.25 33.21 10.20
CA ALA A 31 -42.96 33.80 10.50
C ALA A 31 -41.88 32.74 10.31
N LEU A 32 -40.68 33.14 9.87
CA LEU A 32 -39.53 32.27 9.60
C LEU A 32 -38.27 32.91 10.16
N LEU A 33 -37.52 32.14 10.91
CA LEU A 33 -36.15 32.47 11.30
C LEU A 33 -35.20 31.38 10.77
N ALA A 34 -34.25 31.75 9.93
CA ALA A 34 -33.25 30.83 9.38
C ALA A 34 -31.83 31.30 9.70
N VAL A 35 -31.09 30.46 10.41
CA VAL A 35 -29.76 30.75 10.90
C VAL A 35 -28.77 29.78 10.24
N PRO A 36 -27.72 30.26 9.53
CA PRO A 36 -26.73 29.41 8.96
C PRO A 36 -25.82 28.84 10.03
N MET A 37 -25.48 27.55 9.88
CA MET A 37 -24.50 26.84 10.70
C MET A 37 -23.13 26.88 10.06
N PHE A 38 -22.18 27.49 10.74
CA PHE A 38 -20.78 27.51 10.32
C PHE A 38 -19.87 26.90 11.38
N PHE A 39 -18.94 26.08 10.97
CA PHE A 39 -17.78 25.75 11.78
C PHE A 39 -16.56 26.42 11.16
N ARG A 40 -15.98 27.41 11.83
CA ARG A 40 -14.97 28.33 11.26
C ARG A 40 -15.50 28.99 9.97
N LYS A 41 -14.89 28.61 8.79
CA LYS A 41 -15.30 29.12 7.46
C LYS A 41 -16.14 28.12 6.65
N ARG A 42 -16.37 26.90 7.18
CA ARG A 42 -17.12 25.86 6.47
C ARG A 42 -18.60 25.98 6.78
N PHE A 43 -19.41 26.13 5.76
CA PHE A 43 -20.86 26.07 5.87
C PHE A 43 -21.30 24.61 6.02
N LEU A 44 -22.09 24.31 7.06
CA LEU A 44 -22.56 22.95 7.39
C LEU A 44 -24.06 22.78 7.13
N GLY A 45 -24.83 23.84 7.15
CA GLY A 45 -26.27 23.77 6.96
C GLY A 45 -26.97 25.02 7.49
N VAL A 46 -28.30 24.92 7.63
CA VAL A 46 -29.15 25.97 8.14
C VAL A 46 -30.11 25.38 9.19
N ILE A 47 -30.25 26.04 10.32
CA ILE A 47 -31.37 25.80 11.23
C ILE A 47 -32.48 26.78 10.83
N ALA A 48 -33.65 26.23 10.52
CA ALA A 48 -34.82 27.03 10.24
C ALA A 48 -35.93 26.70 11.25
N VAL A 49 -36.51 27.69 11.85
CA VAL A 49 -37.68 27.61 12.73
C VAL A 49 -38.80 28.49 12.17
N ALA A 50 -40.01 27.96 12.24
CA ALA A 50 -41.17 28.66 11.69
C ALA A 50 -42.31 28.67 12.70
N ASN A 51 -43.15 29.73 12.64
CA ASN A 51 -44.38 29.87 13.39
C ASN A 51 -44.18 29.75 14.90
N PRO A 52 -43.74 30.79 15.60
CA PRO A 52 -43.64 30.80 17.05
C PRO A 52 -44.98 30.45 17.70
N ALA A 53 -44.95 29.80 18.87
CA ALA A 53 -46.11 29.23 19.53
C ALA A 53 -47.13 30.26 20.01
N ASP A 54 -46.65 31.48 20.34
CA ASP A 54 -47.49 32.58 20.75
C ASP A 54 -48.21 33.28 19.59
N GLY A 55 -47.87 32.91 18.35
CA GLY A 55 -48.47 33.50 17.13
C GLY A 55 -47.98 34.91 16.82
N MET A 56 -47.03 35.43 17.59
CA MET A 56 -46.44 36.75 17.39
C MET A 56 -45.22 36.76 16.52
N GLY A 57 -44.47 37.27 15.98
CA GLY A 57 -43.25 37.09 15.21
C GLY A 57 -42.04 36.68 16.07
N PHE A 58 -40.96 36.33 15.46
CA PHE A 58 -39.67 36.08 16.15
C PHE A 58 -39.06 37.41 16.61
N THR A 59 -38.47 37.41 17.81
CA THR A 59 -37.79 38.54 18.45
C THR A 59 -36.28 38.47 18.31
N ASP A 60 -35.56 39.56 18.66
CA ASP A 60 -34.07 39.53 18.71
C ASP A 60 -33.54 38.50 19.73
N THR A 61 -34.34 38.25 20.80
CA THR A 61 -33.99 37.20 21.76
C THR A 61 -34.05 35.82 21.12
N ASP A 62 -35.05 35.54 20.28
CA ASP A 62 -35.17 34.28 19.54
C ASP A 62 -34.04 34.13 18.53
N VAL A 63 -33.66 35.20 17.82
CA VAL A 63 -32.52 35.22 16.93
C VAL A 63 -31.23 34.85 17.68
N SER A 64 -31.01 35.46 18.86
CA SER A 64 -29.83 35.19 19.68
C SER A 64 -29.80 33.72 20.16
N LEU A 65 -30.95 33.21 20.61
CA LEU A 65 -31.11 31.85 21.09
C LEU A 65 -30.85 30.83 19.97
N VAL A 66 -31.50 30.99 18.81
CA VAL A 66 -31.35 30.09 17.67
C VAL A 66 -29.92 30.16 17.06
N SER A 67 -29.30 31.36 17.10
CA SER A 67 -27.92 31.53 16.69
C SER A 67 -26.96 30.75 17.59
N SER A 68 -27.14 30.81 18.91
CA SER A 68 -26.36 30.03 19.86
C SER A 68 -26.55 28.52 19.67
N LEU A 69 -27.79 28.07 19.41
CA LEU A 69 -28.07 26.67 19.06
C LEU A 69 -27.41 26.25 17.74
N ALA A 70 -27.42 27.15 16.74
CA ALA A 70 -26.78 26.90 15.46
C ALA A 70 -25.26 26.72 15.58
N GLU A 71 -24.61 27.52 16.43
CA GLU A 71 -23.18 27.37 16.74
C GLU A 71 -22.89 26.03 17.44
N GLN A 72 -23.68 25.66 18.44
CA GLN A 72 -23.53 24.38 19.14
C GLN A 72 -23.80 23.18 18.21
N ALA A 73 -24.82 23.25 17.37
CA ALA A 73 -25.14 22.22 16.38
C ALA A 73 -24.02 22.08 15.35
N ALA A 74 -23.48 23.23 14.89
CA ALA A 74 -22.33 23.18 13.95
C ALA A 74 -21.10 22.50 14.56
N LEU A 75 -20.79 22.76 15.82
CA LEU A 75 -19.71 22.10 16.54
C LEU A 75 -19.98 20.60 16.71
N ALA A 76 -21.21 20.23 17.07
CA ALA A 76 -21.59 18.81 17.24
C ALA A 76 -21.49 18.04 15.94
N ILE A 77 -21.97 18.59 14.82
CA ILE A 77 -21.86 17.99 13.49
C ILE A 77 -20.39 17.82 13.10
N HIS A 78 -19.57 18.87 13.28
CA HIS A 78 -18.15 18.80 13.00
C HIS A 78 -17.44 17.68 13.80
N ASN A 79 -17.72 17.58 15.09
CA ASN A 79 -17.14 16.55 15.95
C ASN A 79 -17.59 15.15 15.51
N ALA A 80 -18.87 14.97 15.15
CA ALA A 80 -19.36 13.69 14.63
C ALA A 80 -18.67 13.29 13.31
N ASP A 81 -18.50 14.24 12.38
CA ASP A 81 -17.75 14.01 11.13
C ASP A 81 -16.29 13.57 11.42
N GLN A 82 -15.64 14.23 12.40
CA GLN A 82 -14.24 13.88 12.76
C GLN A 82 -14.15 12.47 13.38
N ILE A 83 -15.10 12.11 14.25
CA ILE A 83 -15.14 10.77 14.85
C ILE A 83 -15.36 9.71 13.77
N ASN A 84 -16.28 9.93 12.84
CA ASN A 84 -16.54 8.99 11.75
C ASN A 84 -15.29 8.80 10.85
N LEU A 85 -14.62 9.89 10.49
CA LEU A 85 -13.39 9.83 9.70
C LEU A 85 -12.26 9.09 10.44
N GLN A 86 -12.16 9.30 11.75
CA GLN A 86 -11.17 8.61 12.59
C GLN A 86 -11.47 7.10 12.68
N MET A 87 -12.73 6.72 12.86
CA MET A 87 -13.14 5.32 12.87
C MET A 87 -12.85 4.61 11.54
N GLU A 88 -13.12 5.28 10.41
CA GLU A 88 -12.82 4.74 9.08
C GLU A 88 -11.31 4.53 8.89
N ARG A 89 -10.48 5.50 9.29
CA ARG A 89 -9.02 5.35 9.26
C ARG A 89 -8.54 4.19 10.13
N GLN A 90 -9.05 4.09 11.35
CA GLN A 90 -8.67 2.99 12.26
C GLN A 90 -9.05 1.63 11.68
N ARG A 91 -10.21 1.52 11.02
CA ARG A 91 -10.62 0.29 10.35
C ARG A 91 -9.67 -0.08 9.23
N LEU A 92 -9.32 0.86 8.36
CA LEU A 92 -8.36 0.64 7.28
C LEU A 92 -6.98 0.22 7.83
N ASP A 93 -6.52 0.84 8.91
CA ASP A 93 -5.24 0.48 9.56
C ASP A 93 -5.27 -0.95 10.10
N LEU A 94 -6.39 -1.39 10.68
CA LEU A 94 -6.57 -2.78 11.13
C LEU A 94 -6.56 -3.76 9.97
N ASP A 95 -7.27 -3.47 8.88
CA ASP A 95 -7.33 -4.32 7.69
C ASP A 95 -5.94 -4.46 7.05
N LEU A 96 -5.17 -3.37 6.96
CA LEU A 96 -3.79 -3.39 6.47
C LEU A 96 -2.85 -4.15 7.41
N SER A 97 -3.02 -4.04 8.73
CA SER A 97 -2.22 -4.80 9.69
C SER A 97 -2.48 -6.31 9.59
N LEU A 98 -3.74 -6.70 9.33
CA LEU A 98 -4.10 -8.09 9.06
C LEU A 98 -3.44 -8.59 7.77
N ALA A 99 -3.48 -7.80 6.70
CA ALA A 99 -2.82 -8.12 5.43
C ALA A 99 -1.29 -8.29 5.62
N ALA A 100 -0.66 -7.41 6.41
CA ALA A 100 0.76 -7.51 6.75
C ALA A 100 1.11 -8.81 7.49
N ASN A 101 0.26 -9.23 8.43
CA ASN A 101 0.45 -10.50 9.13
C ASN A 101 0.35 -11.70 8.18
N ILE A 102 -0.62 -11.69 7.26
CA ILE A 102 -0.77 -12.76 6.26
C ILE A 102 0.45 -12.77 5.33
N GLN A 103 0.89 -11.60 4.85
CA GLN A 103 2.07 -11.47 4.01
C GLN A 103 3.33 -12.00 4.73
N GLY A 104 3.50 -11.68 6.01
CA GLY A 104 4.61 -12.18 6.82
C GLY A 104 4.64 -13.70 6.97
N MET A 105 3.51 -14.40 6.81
CA MET A 105 3.45 -15.87 6.82
C MET A 105 3.97 -16.48 5.51
N LEU A 106 4.00 -15.72 4.41
CA LEU A 106 4.53 -16.17 3.13
C LEU A 106 6.06 -16.08 3.07
N LEU A 107 6.66 -15.23 3.88
CA LEU A 107 8.12 -15.11 3.96
C LEU A 107 8.70 -16.21 4.86
N PRO A 108 9.94 -16.68 4.60
CA PRO A 108 10.59 -17.67 5.41
C PRO A 108 10.72 -17.23 6.87
N SER A 109 10.06 -17.94 7.76
CA SER A 109 10.15 -17.70 9.21
C SER A 109 11.43 -18.26 9.82
N LYS A 110 12.08 -19.21 9.13
CA LYS A 110 13.35 -19.81 9.50
C LYS A 110 14.15 -20.07 8.23
N LEU A 111 15.42 -19.77 8.32
CA LEU A 111 16.37 -20.13 7.26
C LEU A 111 16.81 -21.59 7.44
N PRO A 112 17.10 -22.32 6.33
CA PRO A 112 17.60 -23.68 6.40
C PRO A 112 19.00 -23.67 7.06
N HIS A 113 19.32 -24.78 7.71
CA HIS A 113 20.65 -25.00 8.23
C HIS A 113 21.44 -25.91 7.28
N VAL A 114 22.37 -25.32 6.55
CA VAL A 114 23.21 -26.05 5.58
C VAL A 114 24.64 -26.05 6.08
N PRO A 115 25.27 -27.22 6.24
CA PRO A 115 26.66 -27.31 6.69
C PRO A 115 27.61 -26.51 5.79
N GLY A 116 28.43 -25.66 6.39
CA GLY A 116 29.37 -24.80 5.66
C GLY A 116 28.81 -23.45 5.21
N LEU A 117 27.51 -23.19 5.35
CA LEU A 117 26.89 -21.90 5.04
C LEU A 117 26.27 -21.26 6.30
N ASP A 118 26.54 -19.98 6.50
CA ASP A 118 25.87 -19.13 7.48
C ASP A 118 24.94 -18.18 6.74
N LEU A 119 23.63 -18.32 6.98
CA LEU A 119 22.59 -17.60 6.24
C LEU A 119 21.89 -16.60 7.17
N SER A 120 21.73 -15.38 6.70
CA SER A 120 21.01 -14.34 7.41
C SER A 120 20.12 -13.54 6.44
N ALA A 121 18.94 -13.18 6.88
CA ALA A 121 18.02 -12.33 6.13
C ALA A 121 17.37 -11.32 7.03
N MET A 122 17.11 -10.14 6.50
CA MET A 122 16.38 -9.07 7.16
C MET A 122 15.31 -8.52 6.22
N TYR A 123 14.08 -8.37 6.72
CA TYR A 123 12.96 -7.80 5.99
C TYR A 123 12.34 -6.66 6.79
N GLN A 124 12.26 -5.49 6.18
CA GLN A 124 11.65 -4.31 6.80
C GLN A 124 10.87 -3.51 5.76
N PRO A 125 9.55 -3.70 5.65
CA PRO A 125 8.74 -2.97 4.69
C PRO A 125 8.66 -1.49 5.04
N ALA A 126 8.61 -0.62 4.02
CA ALA A 126 8.49 0.83 4.20
C ALA A 126 7.07 1.27 4.63
N GLN A 127 6.07 0.44 4.37
CA GLN A 127 4.67 0.62 4.78
C GLN A 127 4.21 -0.63 5.56
N GLN A 128 2.92 -0.71 5.89
CA GLN A 128 2.38 -1.89 6.59
C GLN A 128 2.52 -3.17 5.77
N VAL A 129 2.40 -3.09 4.44
CA VAL A 129 2.64 -4.18 3.48
C VAL A 129 3.71 -3.75 2.47
N GLY A 130 4.52 -4.70 2.00
CA GLY A 130 5.64 -4.45 1.07
C GLY A 130 5.49 -5.16 -0.26
N GLY A 131 6.24 -4.67 -1.29
CA GLY A 131 6.44 -5.34 -2.57
C GLY A 131 7.65 -6.28 -2.56
N ASP A 132 8.58 -6.08 -1.63
CA ASP A 132 9.80 -6.87 -1.52
C ASP A 132 9.50 -8.30 -1.06
N MET A 133 10.29 -9.25 -1.53
CA MET A 133 10.33 -10.62 -1.04
C MET A 133 11.75 -11.16 -0.97
N PHE A 134 11.96 -12.11 -0.10
CA PHE A 134 13.11 -13.00 -0.15
C PHE A 134 12.68 -14.43 0.10
N ASN A 135 13.45 -15.38 -0.43
CA ASN A 135 13.27 -16.80 -0.13
C ASN A 135 14.61 -17.52 -0.03
N VAL A 136 14.68 -18.54 0.80
CA VAL A 136 15.83 -19.43 0.94
C VAL A 136 15.30 -20.85 1.02
N ILE A 137 15.65 -21.68 0.05
CA ILE A 137 15.17 -23.06 -0.07
C ILE A 137 16.34 -24.05 -0.09
N GLU A 138 16.14 -25.19 0.54
CA GLU A 138 17.03 -26.34 0.36
C GLU A 138 16.74 -27.00 -0.98
N LEU A 139 17.79 -27.24 -1.74
CA LEU A 139 17.76 -27.93 -3.00
C LEU A 139 18.42 -29.33 -2.85
N PRO A 140 18.23 -30.25 -3.83
CA PRO A 140 18.91 -31.53 -3.83
C PRO A 140 20.44 -31.37 -3.68
N GLU A 141 21.09 -32.43 -3.22
CA GLU A 141 22.57 -32.53 -3.09
C GLU A 141 23.21 -31.50 -2.11
N GLY A 142 22.39 -30.90 -1.21
CA GLY A 142 22.87 -29.92 -0.22
C GLY A 142 23.07 -28.52 -0.76
N MET A 143 22.61 -28.26 -1.97
CA MET A 143 22.57 -26.90 -2.53
C MET A 143 21.52 -26.02 -1.85
N VAL A 144 21.69 -24.70 -1.95
CA VAL A 144 20.77 -23.71 -1.42
C VAL A 144 20.37 -22.71 -2.50
N GLY A 145 19.08 -22.58 -2.72
CA GLY A 145 18.51 -21.52 -3.56
C GLY A 145 18.20 -20.27 -2.72
N VAL A 146 18.70 -19.13 -3.14
CA VAL A 146 18.45 -17.82 -2.51
C VAL A 146 17.83 -16.90 -3.53
N ALA A 147 16.67 -16.32 -3.21
CA ALA A 147 15.97 -15.38 -4.06
C ALA A 147 15.69 -14.08 -3.33
N ILE A 148 15.78 -12.97 -4.05
CA ILE A 148 15.34 -11.64 -3.61
C ILE A 148 14.63 -10.97 -4.78
N ALA A 149 13.50 -10.29 -4.49
CA ALA A 149 12.74 -9.58 -5.50
C ALA A 149 12.07 -8.34 -4.94
N ASP A 150 11.79 -7.39 -5.82
CA ASP A 150 11.03 -6.17 -5.52
C ASP A 150 10.00 -5.93 -6.63
N VAL A 151 8.75 -5.77 -6.20
CA VAL A 151 7.61 -5.48 -7.07
C VAL A 151 7.47 -3.96 -7.23
N SER A 152 7.45 -3.50 -8.46
CA SER A 152 7.22 -2.09 -8.75
C SER A 152 5.92 -1.56 -8.15
N GLY A 153 5.95 -0.34 -7.61
CA GLY A 153 4.79 0.27 -6.97
C GLY A 153 4.79 0.13 -5.44
N LYS A 154 3.65 0.39 -4.82
CA LYS A 154 3.51 0.39 -3.34
C LYS A 154 2.11 -0.05 -2.91
N GLY A 155 1.99 -0.47 -1.65
CA GLY A 155 0.71 -0.79 -1.02
C GLY A 155 0.15 -2.15 -1.43
N ILE A 156 -1.16 -2.30 -1.39
CA ILE A 156 -1.86 -3.59 -1.52
C ILE A 156 -1.59 -4.27 -2.86
N ALA A 157 -1.57 -3.53 -3.98
CA ALA A 157 -1.35 -4.14 -5.29
C ALA A 157 0.03 -4.80 -5.39
N ALA A 158 1.09 -4.11 -4.95
CA ALA A 158 2.44 -4.65 -4.92
C ALA A 158 2.55 -5.86 -3.97
N SER A 159 1.90 -5.80 -2.81
CA SER A 159 1.93 -6.89 -1.84
C SER A 159 1.21 -8.17 -2.31
N LEU A 160 0.14 -8.03 -3.08
CA LEU A 160 -0.57 -9.17 -3.68
C LEU A 160 0.28 -9.82 -4.79
N LEU A 161 0.90 -9.01 -5.65
CA LEU A 161 1.79 -9.53 -6.69
C LEU A 161 3.03 -10.20 -6.06
N MET A 162 3.58 -9.65 -4.97
CA MET A 162 4.64 -10.29 -4.20
C MET A 162 4.22 -11.68 -3.70
N ALA A 163 2.99 -11.83 -3.20
CA ALA A 163 2.49 -13.12 -2.73
C ALA A 163 2.38 -14.15 -3.87
N ILE A 164 1.97 -13.71 -5.07
CA ILE A 164 1.99 -14.56 -6.27
C ILE A 164 3.43 -14.95 -6.59
N CYS A 165 4.36 -13.99 -6.67
CA CYS A 165 5.78 -14.25 -6.94
C CYS A 165 6.40 -15.25 -5.96
N GLN A 166 6.08 -15.10 -4.67
CA GLN A 166 6.58 -16.00 -3.62
C GLN A 166 6.13 -17.45 -3.85
N THR A 167 4.86 -17.63 -4.19
CA THR A 167 4.25 -18.97 -4.40
C THR A 167 4.78 -19.61 -5.69
N SER A 168 4.83 -18.83 -6.78
CA SER A 168 5.38 -19.27 -8.07
C SER A 168 6.85 -19.66 -7.95
N PHE A 169 7.63 -18.82 -7.26
CA PHE A 169 9.05 -19.11 -7.04
C PHE A 169 9.25 -20.43 -6.29
N GLU A 170 8.55 -20.64 -5.17
CA GLU A 170 8.65 -21.89 -4.42
C GLU A 170 8.28 -23.12 -5.25
N HIS A 171 7.27 -23.00 -6.11
CA HIS A 171 6.85 -24.09 -6.98
C HIS A 171 7.91 -24.43 -8.02
N LEU A 172 8.43 -23.43 -8.73
CA LEU A 172 9.39 -23.60 -9.81
C LEU A 172 10.77 -24.03 -9.30
N ALA A 173 11.26 -23.38 -8.24
CA ALA A 173 12.61 -23.64 -7.73
C ALA A 173 12.76 -25.03 -7.08
N ARG A 174 11.68 -25.61 -6.51
CA ARG A 174 11.72 -26.97 -5.92
C ARG A 174 12.02 -28.08 -6.93
N ASN A 175 11.80 -27.85 -8.22
CA ASN A 175 12.11 -28.82 -9.27
C ASN A 175 13.63 -29.01 -9.49
N GLY A 176 14.47 -28.15 -8.93
CA GLY A 176 15.91 -28.18 -9.06
C GLY A 176 16.44 -27.63 -10.38
N ASP A 177 15.59 -26.91 -11.11
CA ASP A 177 15.99 -26.23 -12.33
C ASP A 177 16.99 -25.10 -12.03
N GLY A 178 17.77 -24.72 -13.06
CA GLY A 178 18.75 -23.64 -12.93
C GLY A 178 18.14 -22.25 -12.72
N PRO A 179 18.95 -21.26 -12.34
CA PRO A 179 18.47 -19.90 -12.09
C PRO A 179 17.76 -19.28 -13.29
N VAL A 180 18.23 -19.48 -14.52
CA VAL A 180 17.60 -18.96 -15.73
C VAL A 180 16.25 -19.61 -15.98
N GLU A 181 16.17 -20.95 -15.89
CA GLU A 181 14.94 -21.70 -16.11
C GLU A 181 13.83 -21.27 -15.14
N VAL A 182 14.19 -21.10 -13.87
CA VAL A 182 13.23 -20.63 -12.84
C VAL A 182 12.73 -19.22 -13.16
N LEU A 183 13.63 -18.27 -13.49
CA LEU A 183 13.22 -16.91 -13.83
C LEU A 183 12.43 -16.82 -15.15
N MET A 184 12.70 -17.69 -16.12
CA MET A 184 11.88 -17.83 -17.33
C MET A 184 10.48 -18.34 -17.00
N GLY A 185 10.36 -19.35 -16.14
CA GLY A 185 9.09 -19.85 -15.64
C GLY A 185 8.31 -18.76 -14.87
N MET A 186 8.99 -18.03 -13.99
CA MET A 186 8.42 -16.88 -13.27
C MET A 186 7.88 -15.82 -14.24
N ASN A 187 8.65 -15.45 -15.27
CA ASN A 187 8.18 -14.49 -16.26
C ASN A 187 6.95 -14.97 -17.01
N ALA A 188 6.90 -16.27 -17.36
CA ALA A 188 5.75 -16.85 -18.06
C ALA A 188 4.48 -16.87 -17.19
N GLU A 189 4.59 -17.11 -15.88
CA GLU A 189 3.45 -17.10 -14.96
C GLU A 189 2.96 -15.66 -14.65
N ILE A 190 3.90 -14.70 -14.58
CA ILE A 190 3.57 -13.34 -14.14
C ILE A 190 3.06 -12.46 -15.27
N ILE A 191 3.53 -12.66 -16.51
CA ILE A 191 3.29 -11.71 -17.61
C ILE A 191 1.80 -11.50 -17.92
N ASP A 192 0.99 -12.54 -17.77
CA ASP A 192 -0.45 -12.49 -18.03
C ASP A 192 -1.26 -11.99 -16.81
N GLU A 193 -0.68 -12.03 -15.62
CA GLU A 193 -1.30 -11.65 -14.36
C GLU A 193 -0.99 -10.19 -13.96
N ILE A 194 0.07 -9.63 -14.52
CA ILE A 194 0.59 -8.31 -14.15
C ILE A 194 -0.10 -7.20 -14.93
N ARG A 195 -0.36 -6.07 -14.27
CA ARG A 195 -0.86 -4.87 -14.95
C ARG A 195 0.25 -4.27 -15.82
N ALA A 196 -0.13 -3.64 -16.92
CA ALA A 196 0.80 -3.04 -17.89
C ALA A 196 1.79 -2.00 -17.33
N ASP A 197 1.49 -1.46 -16.15
CA ASP A 197 2.30 -0.45 -15.46
C ASP A 197 3.16 -1.03 -14.31
N MET A 198 3.16 -2.37 -14.15
CA MET A 198 3.89 -3.06 -13.09
C MET A 198 4.93 -4.01 -13.68
N PHE A 199 5.95 -4.31 -12.91
CA PHE A 199 6.98 -5.29 -13.18
C PHE A 199 7.60 -5.78 -11.87
N VAL A 200 8.37 -6.87 -11.94
CA VAL A 200 9.07 -7.41 -10.78
C VAL A 200 10.55 -7.53 -11.10
N THR A 201 11.39 -6.94 -10.27
CA THR A 201 12.83 -7.23 -10.33
C THR A 201 13.14 -8.41 -9.43
N MET A 202 13.96 -9.36 -9.90
CA MET A 202 14.30 -10.55 -9.14
C MET A 202 15.73 -11.00 -9.40
N LEU A 203 16.39 -11.49 -8.37
CA LEU A 203 17.63 -12.22 -8.44
C LEU A 203 17.40 -13.60 -7.85
N TYR A 204 17.90 -14.63 -8.54
CA TYR A 204 17.94 -15.98 -8.01
C TYR A 204 19.37 -16.53 -8.11
N ALA A 205 19.87 -17.06 -7.00
CA ALA A 205 21.17 -17.66 -6.88
C ALA A 205 21.07 -19.08 -6.31
N ILE A 206 21.83 -20.00 -6.87
CA ILE A 206 22.02 -21.36 -6.34
C ILE A 206 23.45 -21.48 -5.84
N ILE A 207 23.58 -21.72 -4.54
CA ILE A 207 24.86 -21.91 -3.85
C ILE A 207 25.11 -23.40 -3.72
N ASP A 208 26.22 -23.88 -4.30
CA ASP A 208 26.70 -25.24 -4.16
C ASP A 208 27.94 -25.28 -3.28
N PRO A 209 27.81 -25.71 -2.00
CA PRO A 209 28.93 -25.77 -1.09
C PRO A 209 29.91 -26.90 -1.40
N THR A 210 29.52 -27.90 -2.23
CA THR A 210 30.37 -29.02 -2.63
C THR A 210 31.33 -28.61 -3.74
N ASP A 211 30.81 -27.93 -4.77
CA ASP A 211 31.59 -27.43 -5.89
C ASP A 211 32.16 -26.02 -5.62
N GLU A 212 31.89 -25.44 -4.47
CA GLU A 212 32.31 -24.07 -4.10
C GLU A 212 31.93 -23.03 -5.17
N THR A 213 30.70 -23.11 -5.71
CA THR A 213 30.19 -22.22 -6.76
C THR A 213 28.85 -21.61 -6.43
N ILE A 214 28.61 -20.38 -6.94
CA ILE A 214 27.33 -19.70 -6.92
C ILE A 214 26.91 -19.48 -8.37
N ARG A 215 25.79 -20.08 -8.77
CA ARG A 215 25.15 -19.84 -10.07
C ARG A 215 24.07 -18.75 -9.86
N ILE A 216 24.09 -17.72 -10.69
CA ILE A 216 23.27 -16.51 -10.50
C ILE A 216 22.61 -16.14 -11.80
N ALA A 217 21.30 -15.87 -11.76
CA ALA A 217 20.59 -15.16 -12.81
C ALA A 217 19.80 -13.96 -12.20
N ARG A 218 19.69 -12.91 -12.98
CA ARG A 218 19.09 -11.65 -12.52
C ARG A 218 18.07 -11.12 -13.53
N ALA A 219 16.86 -10.91 -13.08
CA ALA A 219 15.78 -10.29 -13.81
C ALA A 219 15.63 -8.81 -13.39
N GLY A 220 16.57 -7.95 -13.84
CA GLY A 220 16.49 -6.49 -13.61
C GLY A 220 16.71 -6.02 -12.16
N HIS A 221 17.03 -6.92 -11.23
CA HIS A 221 17.27 -6.58 -9.82
C HIS A 221 18.65 -5.94 -9.61
N GLU A 222 18.91 -5.37 -8.42
CA GLU A 222 20.24 -4.86 -8.08
C GLU A 222 21.30 -5.97 -8.14
N GLN A 223 22.54 -5.58 -8.45
CA GLN A 223 23.67 -6.50 -8.58
C GLN A 223 24.11 -7.01 -7.22
N PRO A 224 24.33 -8.31 -7.04
CA PRO A 224 24.83 -8.85 -5.78
C PRO A 224 26.31 -8.50 -5.58
N VAL A 225 26.73 -8.52 -4.35
CA VAL A 225 28.08 -8.17 -3.93
C VAL A 225 28.75 -9.39 -3.31
N LEU A 226 29.95 -9.72 -3.80
CA LEU A 226 30.80 -10.75 -3.23
C LEU A 226 31.99 -10.11 -2.52
N LEU A 227 32.09 -10.38 -1.21
CA LEU A 227 33.26 -10.02 -0.38
C LEU A 227 34.15 -11.25 -0.23
N THR A 228 35.36 -11.16 -0.75
CA THR A 228 36.35 -12.23 -0.63
C THR A 228 37.30 -11.93 0.51
N VAL A 229 37.37 -12.81 1.51
CA VAL A 229 38.30 -12.69 2.62
C VAL A 229 39.67 -13.16 2.19
N SER A 230 40.68 -12.33 2.34
CA SER A 230 42.04 -12.70 2.02
C SER A 230 42.70 -13.59 3.07
N HIS A 231 43.33 -14.66 2.66
CA HIS A 231 44.07 -15.56 3.54
C HIS A 231 45.53 -15.12 3.82
N ASP A 232 46.07 -14.10 3.10
CA ASP A 232 47.48 -13.75 3.15
C ASP A 232 47.75 -12.25 3.33
N ASN A 233 47.17 -11.57 4.35
CA ASN A 233 47.39 -10.15 4.59
C ASN A 233 46.99 -9.20 3.43
N GLN A 234 46.22 -9.65 2.45
CA GLN A 234 45.71 -8.82 1.40
C GLN A 234 44.37 -8.15 1.87
N PRO A 235 44.04 -6.98 1.41
CA PRO A 235 42.80 -6.29 1.82
C PRO A 235 41.58 -7.08 1.36
N LEU A 236 40.49 -7.01 2.14
CA LEU A 236 39.17 -7.47 1.73
C LEU A 236 38.87 -6.98 0.30
N ASN A 237 38.54 -7.90 -0.59
CA ASN A 237 38.13 -7.54 -1.94
C ASN A 237 36.61 -7.59 -2.02
N CYS A 238 36.01 -6.43 -2.26
CA CYS A 238 34.57 -6.28 -2.49
C CYS A 238 34.35 -6.07 -3.99
N ARG A 239 33.60 -6.96 -4.62
CA ARG A 239 33.24 -6.83 -6.04
C ARG A 239 31.76 -7.01 -6.25
N THR A 240 31.21 -6.21 -7.15
CA THR A 240 29.87 -6.43 -7.69
C THR A 240 29.92 -7.55 -8.71
N VAL A 241 28.98 -8.48 -8.63
CA VAL A 241 28.84 -9.59 -9.57
C VAL A 241 27.83 -9.19 -10.63
N TYR A 242 28.31 -8.98 -11.85
CA TYR A 242 27.48 -8.46 -12.94
C TYR A 242 26.84 -9.60 -13.73
N SER A 243 25.53 -9.55 -13.97
CA SER A 243 24.80 -10.38 -14.94
C SER A 243 23.74 -9.52 -15.64
N GLU A 244 23.45 -9.85 -16.90
CA GLU A 244 22.41 -9.17 -17.67
C GLU A 244 21.04 -9.81 -17.43
N GLY A 245 19.99 -9.02 -17.59
CA GLY A 245 18.60 -9.48 -17.45
C GLY A 245 17.63 -8.33 -17.31
N MET A 246 16.41 -8.53 -17.79
CA MET A 246 15.29 -7.58 -17.78
C MET A 246 14.30 -7.99 -16.68
N ALA A 247 13.58 -7.04 -16.10
CA ALA A 247 12.58 -7.33 -15.09
C ALA A 247 11.45 -8.25 -15.61
N LEU A 248 10.91 -9.08 -14.73
CA LEU A 248 9.80 -9.98 -15.00
C LEU A 248 8.53 -9.21 -15.35
N GLY A 249 7.73 -9.72 -16.26
CA GLY A 249 6.46 -9.12 -16.68
C GLY A 249 6.59 -7.98 -17.69
N MET A 250 7.82 -7.58 -18.07
CA MET A 250 8.02 -6.49 -19.02
C MET A 250 7.92 -6.91 -20.48
N VAL A 251 8.37 -8.13 -20.78
CA VAL A 251 8.47 -8.63 -22.17
C VAL A 251 8.07 -10.10 -22.28
N PRO A 252 7.57 -10.55 -23.46
CA PRO A 252 7.27 -11.95 -23.71
C PRO A 252 8.49 -12.88 -23.49
N GLY A 253 8.23 -14.14 -23.18
CA GLY A 253 9.25 -15.13 -22.82
C GLY A 253 10.39 -15.29 -23.82
N GLU A 254 10.11 -15.20 -25.13
CA GLU A 254 11.16 -15.28 -26.18
C GLU A 254 12.19 -14.14 -26.06
N VAL A 255 11.72 -12.92 -25.82
CA VAL A 255 12.58 -11.74 -25.64
C VAL A 255 13.28 -11.79 -24.30
N PHE A 256 12.56 -12.20 -23.24
CA PHE A 256 13.14 -12.36 -21.91
C PHE A 256 14.28 -13.38 -21.91
N GLY A 257 14.07 -14.57 -22.50
CA GLY A 257 15.07 -15.63 -22.60
C GLY A 257 16.30 -15.27 -23.43
N ALA A 258 16.16 -14.33 -24.38
CA ALA A 258 17.30 -13.86 -25.18
C ALA A 258 18.22 -12.87 -24.45
N VAL A 259 17.75 -12.28 -23.32
CA VAL A 259 18.48 -11.24 -22.57
C VAL A 259 19.00 -11.75 -21.22
N ILE A 260 18.31 -12.72 -20.60
CA ILE A 260 18.71 -13.23 -19.29
C ILE A 260 19.97 -14.08 -19.38
N GLU A 261 20.92 -13.83 -18.50
CA GLU A 261 22.21 -14.49 -18.44
C GLU A 261 22.37 -15.22 -17.11
N GLU A 262 22.88 -16.46 -17.17
CA GLU A 262 23.42 -17.16 -16.01
C GLU A 262 24.92 -16.98 -15.92
N ILE A 263 25.39 -16.62 -14.74
CA ILE A 263 26.83 -16.57 -14.46
C ILE A 263 27.15 -17.49 -13.30
N THR A 264 28.36 -18.07 -13.32
CA THR A 264 28.87 -18.85 -12.22
C THR A 264 30.11 -18.17 -11.63
N VAL A 265 30.08 -17.99 -10.32
CA VAL A 265 31.23 -17.43 -9.58
C VAL A 265 31.73 -18.41 -8.53
N PRO A 266 33.03 -18.62 -8.44
CA PRO A 266 33.60 -19.42 -7.36
C PRO A 266 33.60 -18.62 -6.07
N PHE A 267 33.44 -19.33 -4.95
CA PHE A 267 33.59 -18.76 -3.60
C PHE A 267 34.45 -19.72 -2.74
N ARG A 268 34.86 -19.24 -1.57
CA ARG A 268 35.67 -20.00 -0.61
C ARG A 268 35.13 -19.77 0.81
N ALA A 269 35.55 -20.67 1.70
CA ALA A 269 35.22 -20.49 3.12
C ALA A 269 35.65 -19.10 3.62
N GLY A 270 34.74 -18.39 4.25
CA GLY A 270 34.91 -17.02 4.74
C GLY A 270 34.47 -15.92 3.78
N ASP A 271 34.17 -16.24 2.51
CA ASP A 271 33.58 -15.27 1.60
C ASP A 271 32.14 -14.95 2.01
N ILE A 272 31.66 -13.74 1.68
CA ILE A 272 30.29 -13.26 1.96
C ILE A 272 29.64 -12.84 0.65
N PHE A 273 28.49 -13.37 0.40
CA PHE A 273 27.65 -13.08 -0.77
C PHE A 273 26.30 -12.46 -0.34
#